data_566facea616e43a3da5633e6c3f54ad4
#
_entry.id   566facea616e43a3da5633e6c3f54ad4
#
_cell.length_a   1.000
_cell.length_b   1.000
_cell.length_c   1.000
_cell.angle_alpha   90.00
_cell.angle_beta   90.00
_cell.angle_gamma   90.00
#
_symmetry.space_group_name_H-M   'P 1'
#
loop_
_entity.id
_entity.type
_entity.pdbx_description
1 polymer ?
#
loop_
_entity_poly.entity_id
_entity_poly.type
_entity_poly.pdbx_seq_one_letter_code
_entity_poly.pdbx_strand_id
1 'polypeptide(L)'
;MGKIHDVQKLTDNRFVNLYHVDATSVHNTPVSYYVASRAKDIPSLKMKTGHNDPDGVIIYSVYGEKKDKVVLIRQYRYALGGYIYEFPAGLVEPNEDFHEGA
;
A
#
# COMPACT_ATOMS: atom_id res chain seq x y z
N MET A 1 -21.70 4.34 -10.92
CA MET A 1 -20.49 3.62 -10.49
C MET A 1 -19.57 3.39 -11.69
N GLY A 2 -18.28 3.62 -11.51
CA GLY A 2 -17.31 3.37 -12.57
C GLY A 2 -17.15 1.87 -12.85
N LYS A 3 -16.62 1.54 -14.01
CA LYS A 3 -16.36 0.15 -14.43
C LYS A 3 -14.91 -0.04 -14.85
N ILE A 4 -14.32 -1.14 -14.41
CA ILE A 4 -12.99 -1.57 -14.87
C ILE A 4 -13.19 -2.51 -16.06
N HIS A 5 -12.56 -2.19 -17.20
CA HIS A 5 -12.68 -2.98 -18.43
C HIS A 5 -11.51 -3.92 -18.64
N ASP A 6 -10.30 -3.45 -18.38
CA ASP A 6 -9.08 -4.24 -18.59
C ASP A 6 -7.98 -3.84 -17.63
N VAL A 7 -7.13 -4.79 -17.30
CA VAL A 7 -5.96 -4.57 -16.45
C VAL A 7 -4.76 -5.24 -17.08
N GLN A 8 -3.65 -4.52 -17.21
CA GLN A 8 -2.40 -5.01 -17.75
C GLN A 8 -1.30 -4.89 -16.71
N LYS A 9 -0.52 -5.95 -16.52
CA LYS A 9 0.68 -5.94 -15.70
C LYS A 9 1.83 -5.38 -16.51
N LEU A 10 2.39 -4.24 -16.09
CA LEU A 10 3.43 -3.55 -16.87
C LEU A 10 4.84 -3.94 -16.46
N THR A 11 5.05 -4.44 -15.24
CA THR A 11 6.38 -4.79 -14.71
C THR A 11 6.37 -6.19 -14.13
N ASP A 12 7.56 -6.73 -13.89
CA ASP A 12 7.73 -8.01 -13.21
C ASP A 12 8.85 -7.85 -12.18
N ASN A 13 8.56 -7.06 -11.17
CA ASN A 13 9.48 -6.76 -10.08
C ASN A 13 9.22 -7.68 -8.89
N ARG A 14 10.24 -7.81 -8.03
CA ARG A 14 10.17 -8.72 -6.88
C ARG A 14 9.14 -8.30 -5.84
N PHE A 15 9.04 -7.01 -5.51
CA PHE A 15 8.23 -6.54 -4.40
C PHE A 15 7.00 -5.74 -4.80
N VAL A 16 7.15 -4.83 -5.76
CA VAL A 16 6.07 -3.95 -6.19
C VAL A 16 5.99 -3.94 -7.70
N ASN A 17 4.80 -4.14 -8.23
CA ASN A 17 4.55 -4.12 -9.66
C ASN A 17 3.58 -3.01 -10.02
N LEU A 18 3.74 -2.49 -11.24
CA LEU A 18 2.88 -1.47 -11.82
C LEU A 18 1.86 -2.14 -12.73
N TYR A 19 0.62 -1.73 -12.58
CA TYR A 19 -0.50 -2.19 -13.38
C TYR A 19 -1.18 -1.01 -14.05
N HIS A 20 -1.61 -1.19 -15.29
CA HIS A 20 -2.42 -0.21 -16.00
C HIS A 20 -3.87 -0.67 -16.01
N VAL A 21 -4.78 0.24 -15.68
CA VAL A 21 -6.21 -0.04 -15.62
C VAL A 21 -6.94 0.82 -16.63
N ASP A 22 -7.64 0.17 -17.54
CA ASP A 22 -8.59 0.81 -18.44
C ASP A 22 -9.98 0.76 -17.79
N ALA A 23 -10.57 1.90 -17.58
CA ALA A 23 -11.84 2.02 -16.88
C ALA A 23 -12.73 3.08 -17.50
N THR A 24 -13.95 3.12 -17.05
CA THR A 24 -14.92 4.16 -17.37
C THR A 24 -15.43 4.78 -16.07
N SER A 25 -15.47 6.11 -16.01
CA SER A 25 -15.99 6.84 -14.84
C SER A 25 -17.49 6.70 -14.70
N VAL A 26 -18.01 7.20 -13.57
CA VAL A 26 -19.47 7.25 -13.34
C VAL A 26 -20.19 8.11 -14.39
N HIS A 27 -19.47 9.02 -15.04
CA HIS A 27 -20.01 9.87 -16.11
C HIS A 27 -19.76 9.28 -17.51
N ASN A 28 -19.38 8.01 -17.58
CA ASN A 28 -19.13 7.26 -18.83
C ASN A 28 -17.98 7.85 -19.66
N THR A 29 -16.99 8.45 -19.01
CA THR A 29 -15.78 8.94 -19.67
C THR A 29 -14.65 7.94 -19.49
N PRO A 30 -13.78 7.76 -20.53
CA PRO A 30 -12.62 6.87 -20.40
C PRO A 30 -11.66 7.33 -19.31
N VAL A 31 -11.15 6.37 -18.54
CA VAL A 31 -10.15 6.60 -17.50
C VAL A 31 -8.98 5.65 -17.71
N SER A 32 -7.77 6.22 -17.74
CA SER A 32 -6.52 5.48 -17.72
C SER A 32 -5.88 5.68 -16.36
N TYR A 33 -5.68 4.59 -15.61
CA TYR A 33 -5.20 4.67 -14.24
C TYR A 33 -4.05 3.70 -14.00
N TYR A 34 -3.09 4.11 -13.19
CA TYR A 34 -1.95 3.27 -12.82
C TYR A 34 -2.03 2.89 -11.34
N VAL A 35 -1.82 1.61 -11.07
CA VAL A 35 -1.83 1.06 -9.72
C VAL A 35 -0.49 0.43 -9.42
N ALA A 36 0.14 0.83 -8.32
CA ALA A 36 1.28 0.14 -7.76
C ALA A 36 0.78 -0.85 -6.71
N SER A 37 1.17 -2.10 -6.83
CA SER A 37 0.67 -3.17 -5.95
C SER A 37 1.74 -4.20 -5.65
N ARG A 38 1.66 -4.80 -4.47
CA ARG A 38 2.49 -5.95 -4.08
C ARG A 38 1.97 -7.26 -4.69
N ALA A 39 0.83 -7.26 -5.36
CA ALA A 39 0.27 -8.44 -6.02
C ALA A 39 1.21 -8.92 -7.12
N LYS A 40 1.40 -10.23 -7.21
CA LYS A 40 2.28 -10.84 -8.21
C LYS A 40 1.62 -10.99 -9.56
N ASP A 41 0.30 -11.05 -9.60
CA ASP A 41 -0.48 -11.24 -10.82
C ASP A 41 -1.80 -10.47 -10.73
N ILE A 42 -2.47 -10.36 -11.87
CA ILE A 42 -3.73 -9.64 -11.99
C ILE A 42 -4.84 -10.25 -11.10
N PRO A 43 -5.03 -11.57 -11.05
CA PRO A 43 -6.07 -12.14 -10.19
C PRO A 43 -5.89 -11.85 -8.70
N SER A 44 -4.66 -11.58 -8.25
CA SER A 44 -4.35 -11.29 -6.85
C SER A 44 -4.53 -9.81 -6.46
N LEU A 45 -4.81 -8.93 -7.42
CA LEU A 45 -5.09 -7.53 -7.12
C LEU A 45 -6.35 -7.40 -6.24
N LYS A 46 -6.35 -6.42 -5.35
CA LYS A 46 -7.48 -6.16 -4.46
C LYS A 46 -8.79 -5.93 -5.21
N MET A 47 -8.73 -5.28 -6.38
CA MET A 47 -9.89 -5.08 -7.25
C MET A 47 -10.48 -6.38 -7.79
N LYS A 48 -9.68 -7.45 -7.85
CA LYS A 48 -10.13 -8.76 -8.34
C LYS A 48 -10.55 -9.68 -7.21
N THR A 49 -9.83 -9.65 -6.09
CA THR A 49 -10.15 -10.51 -4.92
C THR A 49 -11.34 -9.97 -4.13
N GLY A 50 -11.58 -8.66 -4.16
CA GLY A 50 -12.57 -8.01 -3.31
C GLY A 50 -12.13 -7.87 -1.86
N HIS A 51 -10.90 -8.23 -1.53
CA HIS A 51 -10.34 -8.12 -0.19
C HIS A 51 -9.33 -6.97 -0.11
N ASN A 52 -9.48 -6.13 0.89
CA ASN A 52 -8.57 -5.02 1.13
C ASN A 52 -7.80 -5.25 2.44
N ASP A 53 -6.96 -6.26 2.44
CA ASP A 53 -6.10 -6.56 3.58
C ASP A 53 -5.01 -5.50 3.74
N PRO A 54 -4.59 -5.18 4.96
CA PRO A 54 -3.54 -4.20 5.19
C PRO A 54 -2.22 -4.65 4.57
N ASP A 55 -1.53 -3.74 3.88
CA ASP A 55 -0.18 -3.99 3.37
C ASP A 55 0.88 -3.73 4.42
N GLY A 56 0.60 -2.87 5.37
CA GLY A 56 1.52 -2.53 6.44
C GLY A 56 0.81 -1.99 7.66
N VAL A 57 1.58 -1.80 8.72
CA VAL A 57 1.10 -1.22 9.97
C VAL A 57 2.00 -0.07 10.38
N ILE A 58 1.41 0.93 11.02
CA ILE A 58 2.11 2.04 11.64
C ILE A 58 1.83 1.98 13.13
N ILE A 59 2.87 2.12 13.94
CA ILE A 59 2.77 2.05 15.39
C ILE A 59 2.78 3.46 15.95
N TYR A 60 1.68 3.85 16.59
CA TYR A 60 1.56 5.11 17.29
C TYR A 60 1.65 4.84 18.80
N SER A 61 2.89 4.90 19.33
CA SER A 61 3.15 4.63 20.74
C SER A 61 3.21 5.93 21.53
N VAL A 62 2.43 5.98 22.59
CA VAL A 62 2.35 7.14 23.49
C VAL A 62 2.96 6.76 24.82
N TYR A 63 3.79 7.63 25.38
CA TYR A 63 4.43 7.37 26.66
C TYR A 63 4.52 8.64 27.52
N GLY A 64 4.96 8.44 28.76
CA GLY A 64 4.99 9.51 29.78
C GLY A 64 3.74 9.48 30.66
N GLU A 65 3.83 10.10 31.84
CA GLU A 65 2.72 10.12 32.81
C GLU A 65 1.46 10.77 32.23
N LYS A 66 1.64 11.81 31.40
CA LYS A 66 0.55 12.55 30.77
C LYS A 66 0.23 12.02 29.37
N LYS A 67 0.93 10.96 28.91
CA LYS A 67 0.81 10.43 27.55
C LYS A 67 0.94 11.52 26.47
N ASP A 68 1.91 12.41 26.67
CA ASP A 68 2.15 13.58 25.82
C ASP A 68 3.36 13.41 24.90
N LYS A 69 3.95 12.21 24.88
CA LYS A 69 5.12 11.89 24.05
C LYS A 69 4.83 10.73 23.12
N VAL A 70 5.42 10.77 21.94
CA VAL A 70 5.30 9.71 20.93
C VAL A 70 6.68 9.18 20.57
N VAL A 71 6.73 7.92 20.15
CA VAL A 71 7.96 7.29 19.67
C VAL A 71 8.09 7.53 18.18
N LEU A 72 9.21 8.10 17.77
CA LEU A 72 9.58 8.26 16.37
C LEU A 72 10.90 7.56 16.12
N ILE A 73 11.08 7.08 14.88
CA ILE A 73 12.37 6.59 14.42
C ILE A 73 12.97 7.55 13.41
N ARG A 74 14.29 7.56 13.32
CA ARG A 74 15.02 8.27 12.26
C ARG A 74 15.51 7.24 11.27
N GLN A 75 15.10 7.36 10.02
CA GLN A 75 15.40 6.37 9.00
C GLN A 75 15.82 7.04 7.70
N TYR A 76 16.82 6.45 7.03
CA TYR A 76 17.20 6.87 5.70
C TYR A 76 16.21 6.31 4.68
N ARG A 77 15.63 7.18 3.88
CA ARG A 77 14.70 6.80 2.82
C ARG A 77 15.36 6.99 1.45
N TYR A 78 15.58 5.89 0.75
CA TYR A 78 16.21 5.91 -0.57
C TYR A 78 15.44 6.77 -1.58
N ALA A 79 14.11 6.71 -1.54
CA ALA A 79 13.27 7.49 -2.42
C ALA A 79 13.45 9.00 -2.25
N LEU A 80 13.84 9.45 -1.06
CA LEU A 80 14.07 10.86 -0.74
C LEU A 80 15.55 11.25 -0.78
N GLY A 81 16.44 10.26 -0.78
CA GLY A 81 17.89 10.49 -0.67
C GLY A 81 18.30 11.14 0.65
N GLY A 82 17.58 10.89 1.72
CA GLY A 82 17.86 11.53 3.00
C GLY A 82 17.15 10.87 4.18
N TYR A 83 17.43 11.40 5.37
CA TYR A 83 16.82 10.95 6.62
C TYR A 83 15.53 11.68 6.89
N ILE A 84 14.57 10.97 7.44
CA ILE A 84 13.32 11.54 7.96
C ILE A 84 13.00 10.92 9.32
N TYR A 85 12.13 11.59 10.06
CA TYR A 85 11.53 11.04 11.27
C TYR A 85 10.14 10.52 10.90
N GLU A 86 9.81 9.33 11.40
CA GLU A 86 8.53 8.70 11.12
C GLU A 86 8.11 7.80 12.27
N PHE A 87 6.85 7.43 12.28
CA PHE A 87 6.39 6.41 13.21
C PHE A 87 6.97 5.05 12.84
N PRO A 88 7.30 4.19 13.83
CA PRO A 88 7.67 2.81 13.52
C PRO A 88 6.58 2.14 12.68
N ALA A 89 7.00 1.40 11.66
CA ALA A 89 6.09 0.75 10.73
C ALA A 89 6.70 -0.55 10.22
N GLY A 90 5.87 -1.44 9.71
CA GLY A 90 6.30 -2.68 9.09
C GLY A 90 5.30 -3.17 8.08
N LEU A 91 5.77 -3.96 7.11
CA LEU A 91 4.90 -4.62 6.15
C LEU A 91 4.26 -5.86 6.79
N VAL A 92 3.01 -6.10 6.42
CA VAL A 92 2.30 -7.32 6.80
C VAL A 92 2.57 -8.36 5.72
N GLU A 93 3.13 -9.51 6.14
CA GLU A 93 3.42 -10.60 5.22
C GLU A 93 2.15 -11.40 4.90
N PRO A 94 2.12 -12.15 3.77
CA PRO A 94 0.99 -13.00 3.46
C PRO A 94 0.66 -13.97 4.61
N ASN A 95 -0.61 -14.09 4.93
CA ASN A 95 -1.11 -14.95 6.03
C ASN A 95 -0.72 -14.48 7.43
N GLU A 96 -0.17 -13.28 7.55
CA GLU A 96 0.17 -12.66 8.84
C GLU A 96 -0.97 -11.73 9.28
N ASP A 97 -1.32 -11.80 10.56
CA ASP A 97 -2.25 -10.83 11.14
C ASP A 97 -1.56 -9.48 11.29
N PHE A 98 -2.28 -8.38 11.07
CA PHE A 98 -1.69 -7.04 11.20
C PHE A 98 -1.18 -6.74 12.61
N HIS A 99 -1.72 -7.37 13.66
CA HIS A 99 -1.20 -7.27 15.01
C HIS A 99 0.19 -7.91 15.14
N GLU A 100 0.42 -9.01 14.40
CA GLU A 100 1.74 -9.66 14.38
C GLU A 100 2.75 -8.81 13.62
N GLY A 101 2.33 -8.12 12.55
CA GLY A 101 3.18 -7.21 11.80
C GLY A 101 3.62 -5.98 12.60
N ALA A 102 2.87 -5.64 13.60
CA ALA A 102 3.24 -4.54 14.49
C ALA A 102 4.30 -5.00 15.48
#